data_92953dbe0e12234cf5a270f1a2255750
#
_entry.id   92953dbe0e12234cf5a270f1a2255750
#
_cell.length_a   1.000
_cell.length_b   1.000
_cell.length_c   1.000
_cell.angle_alpha   90.00
_cell.angle_beta   90.00
_cell.angle_gamma   90.00
#
_symmetry.space_group_name_H-M   'P 1'
#
loop_
_entity.id
_entity.type
_entity.pdbx_description
1 polymer ?
#
loop_
_entity_poly.entity_id
_entity_poly.type
_entity_poly.pdbx_seq_one_letter_code
_entity_poly.pdbx_strand_id
1 'polypeptide(L)'
;MGIFATGIKVVDLLAPLARGGKAAMFGGAGVGKTVLVMELIHAMVERYKGISVFAGVGERSREGHELLVDMQHSGVLPKTVLVYGQMNEPPGARWRVPLTALTVAEYFRDEQHQNVLLLMDNVFRFVQAGAEVSGLLGRLPSRVGYQPTLATEVAALQERIVSVGGVSITAIEAVYVPADDFTDPAVTTIAAHVDSMVVLSRTMAAEGMYPAIDPITSSSILLDPLVVGAEHVQIATDVRRTIEHYRELQDVISLLGIEELGADDRRIVGRARRLQRFLTQPFAVTEAFTGVPGRSVAVDDTIAGCRAILDGECDAWREQSLYMLGTLDEARERERETS
;
A
#
# COMPACT_ATOMS: atom_id res chain seq x y z
N MET A 1 0.63 8.80 -18.23
CA MET A 1 1.27 8.20 -17.05
C MET A 1 1.20 6.70 -17.20
N GLY A 2 2.28 5.97 -16.92
CA GLY A 2 2.25 4.51 -16.90
C GLY A 2 1.82 4.00 -15.51
N ILE A 3 1.32 2.78 -15.46
CA ILE A 3 0.97 2.12 -14.19
C ILE A 3 2.22 1.40 -13.67
N PHE A 4 2.47 1.50 -12.37
CA PHE A 4 3.41 0.67 -11.64
C PHE A 4 2.66 -0.58 -11.16
N ALA A 5 2.67 -1.64 -11.98
CA ALA A 5 2.03 -2.90 -11.63
C ALA A 5 2.81 -3.60 -10.52
N THR A 6 2.18 -3.76 -9.37
CA THR A 6 2.81 -4.36 -8.19
C THR A 6 2.75 -5.88 -8.18
N GLY A 7 1.77 -6.46 -8.86
CA GLY A 7 1.43 -7.88 -8.79
C GLY A 7 0.63 -8.24 -7.55
N ILE A 8 0.20 -7.24 -6.78
CA ILE A 8 -0.64 -7.38 -5.60
C ILE A 8 -2.08 -7.08 -6.01
N LYS A 9 -2.93 -8.11 -6.00
CA LYS A 9 -4.31 -8.03 -6.52
C LYS A 9 -5.09 -6.81 -6.03
N VAL A 10 -5.15 -6.62 -4.73
CA VAL A 10 -5.94 -5.55 -4.12
C VAL A 10 -5.40 -4.15 -4.46
N VAL A 11 -4.08 -4.00 -4.58
CA VAL A 11 -3.45 -2.72 -4.96
C VAL A 11 -3.73 -2.44 -6.43
N ASP A 12 -3.36 -3.37 -7.31
CA ASP A 12 -3.46 -3.17 -8.75
C ASP A 12 -4.91 -3.00 -9.22
N LEU A 13 -5.87 -3.63 -8.54
CA LEU A 13 -7.31 -3.51 -8.85
C LEU A 13 -7.92 -2.20 -8.34
N LEU A 14 -7.70 -1.86 -7.06
CA LEU A 14 -8.47 -0.81 -6.35
C LEU A 14 -7.71 0.49 -6.14
N ALA A 15 -6.39 0.43 -6.04
CA ALA A 15 -5.54 1.60 -5.81
C ALA A 15 -4.27 1.53 -6.68
N PRO A 16 -4.41 1.45 -8.04
CA PRO A 16 -3.28 1.33 -8.94
C PRO A 16 -2.28 2.46 -8.70
N LEU A 17 -0.99 2.12 -8.73
CA LEU A 17 0.09 3.06 -8.47
C LEU A 17 0.59 3.70 -9.77
N ALA A 18 0.88 4.99 -9.73
CA ALA A 18 1.46 5.71 -10.86
C ALA A 18 2.96 5.42 -10.97
N ARG A 19 3.42 4.99 -12.13
CA ARG A 19 4.86 4.95 -12.41
C ARG A 19 5.40 6.38 -12.52
N GLY A 20 6.33 6.71 -11.65
CA GLY A 20 6.83 8.07 -11.52
C GLY A 20 5.90 9.00 -10.75
N GLY A 21 4.92 8.44 -10.06
CA GLY A 21 4.01 9.13 -9.14
C GLY A 21 4.29 8.82 -7.68
N LYS A 22 3.36 9.22 -6.84
CA LYS A 22 3.46 9.16 -5.38
C LYS A 22 2.24 8.43 -4.82
N ALA A 23 2.48 7.49 -3.92
CA ALA A 23 1.44 6.82 -3.17
C ALA A 23 1.65 7.00 -1.67
N ALA A 24 0.61 7.32 -0.94
CA ALA A 24 0.64 7.30 0.51
C ALA A 24 0.11 5.96 1.04
N MET A 25 0.81 5.39 2.00
CA MET A 25 0.42 4.19 2.71
C MET A 25 0.07 4.54 4.15
N PHE A 26 -1.21 4.51 4.46
CA PHE A 26 -1.73 4.80 5.78
C PHE A 26 -1.92 3.52 6.58
N GLY A 27 -1.51 3.52 7.83
CA GLY A 27 -1.73 2.37 8.70
C GLY A 27 -0.99 2.46 10.02
N GLY A 28 -1.56 1.85 11.03
CA GLY A 28 -0.94 1.73 12.36
C GLY A 28 0.14 0.65 12.42
N ALA A 29 0.63 0.37 13.63
CA ALA A 29 1.55 -0.73 13.86
C ALA A 29 0.86 -2.09 13.74
N GLY A 30 1.58 -3.12 13.30
CA GLY A 30 1.11 -4.52 13.29
C GLY A 30 0.16 -4.90 12.16
N VAL A 31 -0.02 -4.06 11.15
CA VAL A 31 -0.91 -4.32 9.99
C VAL A 31 -0.19 -4.91 8.77
N GLY A 32 1.09 -5.27 8.90
CA GLY A 32 1.88 -5.84 7.79
C GLY A 32 2.53 -4.80 6.88
N LYS A 33 2.69 -3.54 7.32
CA LYS A 33 3.31 -2.46 6.54
C LYS A 33 4.70 -2.85 6.02
N THR A 34 5.59 -3.33 6.89
CA THR A 34 6.96 -3.71 6.53
C THR A 34 6.98 -4.82 5.48
N VAL A 35 6.12 -5.81 5.60
CA VAL A 35 6.01 -6.92 4.65
C VAL A 35 5.54 -6.41 3.28
N LEU A 36 4.56 -5.51 3.26
CA LEU A 36 4.09 -4.89 2.03
C LEU A 36 5.20 -4.05 1.37
N VAL A 37 5.95 -3.28 2.14
CA VAL A 37 7.11 -2.52 1.65
C VAL A 37 8.14 -3.45 0.99
N MET A 38 8.50 -4.55 1.65
CA MET A 38 9.45 -5.53 1.08
C MET A 38 8.93 -6.17 -0.20
N GLU A 39 7.63 -6.49 -0.29
CA GLU A 39 7.04 -7.04 -1.52
C GLU A 39 7.07 -6.03 -2.67
N LEU A 40 6.87 -4.74 -2.39
CA LEU A 40 6.99 -3.68 -3.40
C LEU A 40 8.44 -3.50 -3.87
N ILE A 41 9.43 -3.64 -2.98
CA ILE A 41 10.85 -3.68 -3.36
C ILE A 41 11.13 -4.90 -4.27
N HIS A 42 10.61 -6.06 -3.88
CA HIS A 42 10.73 -7.27 -4.69
C HIS A 42 10.13 -7.08 -6.10
N ALA A 43 8.94 -6.50 -6.20
CA ALA A 43 8.30 -6.17 -7.47
C ALA A 43 9.15 -5.20 -8.33
N MET A 44 9.77 -4.19 -7.71
CA MET A 44 10.67 -3.26 -8.42
C MET A 44 11.89 -3.98 -9.00
N VAL A 45 12.51 -4.87 -8.20
CA VAL A 45 13.69 -5.62 -8.64
C VAL A 45 13.33 -6.60 -9.76
N GLU A 46 12.29 -7.40 -9.58
CA GLU A 46 11.95 -8.48 -10.50
C GLU A 46 11.31 -7.99 -11.79
N ARG A 47 10.33 -7.11 -11.71
CA ARG A 47 9.54 -6.65 -12.86
C ARG A 47 10.19 -5.49 -13.62
N TYR A 48 10.80 -4.54 -12.89
CA TYR A 48 11.33 -3.31 -13.48
C TYR A 48 12.85 -3.28 -13.59
N LYS A 49 13.53 -4.29 -13.03
CA LYS A 49 15.00 -4.38 -12.96
C LYS A 49 15.64 -3.10 -12.41
N GLY A 50 14.88 -2.40 -11.57
CA GLY A 50 15.25 -1.14 -10.95
C GLY A 50 15.97 -1.32 -9.61
N ILE A 51 16.15 -0.18 -8.93
CA ILE A 51 16.75 -0.10 -7.61
C ILE A 51 15.77 0.52 -6.63
N SER A 52 15.90 0.22 -5.36
CA SER A 52 15.10 0.83 -4.30
C SER A 52 15.96 1.70 -3.39
N VAL A 53 15.40 2.80 -2.93
CA VAL A 53 15.99 3.67 -1.90
C VAL A 53 15.01 3.76 -0.75
N PHE A 54 15.42 3.36 0.43
CA PHE A 54 14.59 3.40 1.63
C PHE A 54 15.09 4.50 2.57
N ALA A 55 14.20 5.41 2.94
CA ALA A 55 14.42 6.48 3.89
C ALA A 55 13.70 6.16 5.21
N GLY A 56 14.44 5.75 6.23
CA GLY A 56 13.93 5.55 7.59
C GLY A 56 14.02 6.84 8.42
N VAL A 57 12.89 7.50 8.62
CA VAL A 57 12.83 8.83 9.23
C VAL A 57 12.25 8.76 10.64
N GLY A 58 13.07 8.95 11.65
CA GLY A 58 12.63 9.01 13.03
C GLY A 58 12.07 7.70 13.59
N GLU A 59 12.39 6.57 12.98
CA GLU A 59 11.98 5.25 13.44
C GLU A 59 12.88 4.75 14.58
N ARG A 60 12.45 3.71 15.29
CA ARG A 60 13.24 3.09 16.35
C ARG A 60 14.44 2.35 15.76
N SER A 61 15.58 2.42 16.42
CA SER A 61 16.81 1.73 15.99
C SER A 61 16.61 0.22 15.83
N ARG A 62 15.78 -0.38 16.66
CA ARG A 62 15.41 -1.79 16.58
C ARG A 62 14.66 -2.12 15.28
N GLU A 63 13.65 -1.32 14.93
CA GLU A 63 12.84 -1.51 13.71
C GLU A 63 13.70 -1.38 12.45
N GLY A 64 14.63 -0.40 12.42
CA GLY A 64 15.58 -0.25 11.32
C GLY A 64 16.54 -1.43 11.19
N HIS A 65 16.99 -2.01 12.31
CA HIS A 65 17.82 -3.21 12.30
C HIS A 65 17.05 -4.45 11.85
N GLU A 66 15.84 -4.66 12.35
CA GLU A 66 14.95 -5.75 11.93
C GLU A 66 14.69 -5.68 10.43
N LEU A 67 14.37 -4.51 9.89
CA LEU A 67 14.17 -4.30 8.45
C LEU A 67 15.41 -4.67 7.63
N LEU A 68 16.62 -4.29 8.08
CA LEU A 68 17.87 -4.64 7.41
C LEU A 68 18.05 -6.16 7.34
N VAL A 69 17.79 -6.86 8.45
CA VAL A 69 17.87 -8.33 8.52
C VAL A 69 16.84 -8.99 7.62
N ASP A 70 15.60 -8.49 7.63
CA ASP A 70 14.53 -9.00 6.78
C ASP A 70 14.83 -8.81 5.29
N MET A 71 15.37 -7.64 4.90
CA MET A 71 15.82 -7.38 3.52
C MET A 71 16.98 -8.29 3.09
N GLN A 72 17.86 -8.65 4.04
CA GLN A 72 18.94 -9.58 3.77
C GLN A 72 18.40 -11.00 3.55
N HIS A 73 17.49 -11.45 4.39
CA HIS A 73 16.88 -12.79 4.28
C HIS A 73 16.01 -12.93 3.02
N SER A 74 15.26 -11.89 2.65
CA SER A 74 14.45 -11.87 1.43
C SER A 74 15.23 -11.66 0.13
N GLY A 75 16.56 -11.41 0.22
CA GLY A 75 17.44 -11.25 -0.94
C GLY A 75 17.30 -9.92 -1.68
N VAL A 76 16.53 -8.96 -1.19
CA VAL A 76 16.32 -7.65 -1.85
C VAL A 76 17.38 -6.60 -1.50
N LEU A 77 18.17 -6.83 -0.44
CA LEU A 77 19.18 -5.89 0.04
C LEU A 77 20.22 -5.47 -1.02
N PRO A 78 20.74 -6.36 -1.90
CA PRO A 78 21.74 -5.97 -2.91
C PRO A 78 21.26 -4.91 -3.92
N LYS A 79 19.95 -4.69 -4.02
CA LYS A 79 19.30 -3.71 -4.89
C LYS A 79 18.62 -2.58 -4.11
N THR A 80 18.97 -2.42 -2.84
CA THR A 80 18.33 -1.43 -1.96
C THR A 80 19.40 -0.57 -1.28
N VAL A 81 19.23 0.74 -1.35
CA VAL A 81 20.01 1.71 -0.56
C VAL A 81 19.20 2.09 0.68
N LEU A 82 19.83 2.06 1.84
CA LEU A 82 19.20 2.40 3.12
C LEU A 82 19.76 3.73 3.65
N VAL A 83 18.89 4.68 3.94
CA VAL A 83 19.24 5.98 4.52
C VAL A 83 18.42 6.15 5.80
N TYR A 84 19.08 6.12 6.94
CA TYR A 84 18.42 6.21 8.24
C TYR A 84 18.75 7.50 9.01
N GLY A 85 17.74 8.06 9.67
CA GLY A 85 17.89 9.02 10.75
C GLY A 85 16.93 8.62 11.86
N GLN A 86 17.45 7.89 12.83
CA GLN A 86 16.72 7.25 13.91
C GLN A 86 16.12 8.26 14.88
N MET A 87 15.20 7.81 15.78
CA MET A 87 14.52 8.66 16.77
C MET A 87 15.49 9.43 17.68
N ASN A 88 16.66 8.86 18.00
CA ASN A 88 17.68 9.44 18.87
C ASN A 88 18.56 10.48 18.18
N GLU A 89 18.45 10.61 16.86
CA GLU A 89 19.20 11.62 16.10
C GLU A 89 18.63 13.03 16.30
N PRO A 90 19.47 14.07 16.22
CA PRO A 90 18.99 15.46 16.27
C PRO A 90 17.91 15.75 15.21
N PRO A 91 16.97 16.67 15.49
CA PRO A 91 15.86 16.95 14.57
C PRO A 91 16.34 17.42 13.19
N GLY A 92 17.44 18.17 13.12
CA GLY A 92 18.03 18.57 11.85
C GLY A 92 18.52 17.40 10.99
N ALA A 93 19.09 16.35 11.63
CA ALA A 93 19.49 15.13 10.92
C ALA A 93 18.26 14.37 10.40
N ARG A 94 17.27 14.12 11.27
CA ARG A 94 16.01 13.43 10.89
C ARG A 94 15.28 14.16 9.75
N TRP A 95 15.27 15.49 9.79
CA TRP A 95 14.65 16.31 8.75
C TRP A 95 15.38 16.22 7.39
N ARG A 96 16.68 15.92 7.38
CA ARG A 96 17.47 15.79 6.15
C ARG A 96 17.41 14.41 5.50
N VAL A 97 17.02 13.37 6.23
CA VAL A 97 17.00 11.99 5.73
C VAL A 97 16.20 11.81 4.44
N PRO A 98 14.93 12.27 4.30
CA PRO A 98 14.19 12.11 3.07
C PRO A 98 14.83 12.85 1.89
N LEU A 99 15.39 14.04 2.13
CA LEU A 99 16.07 14.82 1.09
C LEU A 99 17.36 14.14 0.63
N THR A 100 18.10 13.52 1.54
CA THR A 100 19.30 12.73 1.22
C THR A 100 18.93 11.49 0.41
N ALA A 101 17.93 10.74 0.85
CA ALA A 101 17.43 9.57 0.12
C ALA A 101 16.94 9.94 -1.28
N LEU A 102 16.23 11.06 -1.41
CA LEU A 102 15.76 11.56 -2.70
C LEU A 102 16.93 11.95 -3.61
N THR A 103 17.98 12.58 -3.08
CA THR A 103 19.19 12.90 -3.87
C THR A 103 19.90 11.63 -4.37
N VAL A 104 19.93 10.57 -3.55
CA VAL A 104 20.44 9.26 -3.98
C VAL A 104 19.54 8.65 -5.07
N ALA A 105 18.22 8.76 -4.92
CA ALA A 105 17.26 8.29 -5.92
C ALA A 105 17.42 9.05 -7.26
N GLU A 106 17.61 10.36 -7.22
CA GLU A 106 17.88 11.19 -8.38
C GLU A 106 19.18 10.78 -9.09
N TYR A 107 20.24 10.47 -8.35
CA TYR A 107 21.49 9.96 -8.93
C TYR A 107 21.26 8.67 -9.76
N PHE A 108 20.51 7.72 -9.23
CA PHE A 108 20.20 6.49 -9.96
C PHE A 108 19.29 6.75 -11.17
N ARG A 109 18.34 7.67 -11.05
CA ARG A 109 17.47 8.06 -12.18
C ARG A 109 18.25 8.79 -13.26
N ASP A 110 19.02 9.82 -12.92
CA ASP A 110 19.58 10.78 -13.87
C ASP A 110 20.92 10.30 -14.42
N GLU A 111 21.81 9.76 -13.59
CA GLU A 111 23.16 9.35 -13.99
C GLU A 111 23.22 7.87 -14.39
N GLN A 112 22.46 7.01 -13.72
CA GLN A 112 22.46 5.57 -13.99
C GLN A 112 21.30 5.13 -14.89
N HIS A 113 20.39 6.03 -15.26
CA HIS A 113 19.21 5.77 -16.10
C HIS A 113 18.39 4.56 -15.65
N GLN A 114 18.17 4.44 -14.32
CA GLN A 114 17.42 3.35 -13.73
C GLN A 114 16.07 3.81 -13.17
N ASN A 115 15.07 2.94 -13.20
CA ASN A 115 13.85 3.16 -12.46
C ASN A 115 14.14 2.97 -10.95
N VAL A 116 13.63 3.89 -10.15
CA VAL A 116 13.85 3.91 -8.72
C VAL A 116 12.52 3.83 -7.98
N LEU A 117 12.46 2.95 -6.98
CA LEU A 117 11.41 2.95 -5.97
C LEU A 117 11.94 3.68 -4.73
N LEU A 118 11.37 4.82 -4.43
CA LEU A 118 11.68 5.58 -3.21
C LEU A 118 10.64 5.25 -2.14
N LEU A 119 11.10 4.69 -1.04
CA LEU A 119 10.26 4.34 0.10
C LEU A 119 10.63 5.27 1.26
N MET A 120 9.64 5.92 1.86
CA MET A 120 9.84 6.81 3.00
C MET A 120 9.00 6.33 4.18
N ASP A 121 9.65 5.91 5.24
CA ASP A 121 9.03 5.52 6.49
C ASP A 121 9.64 6.30 7.65
N ASN A 122 9.05 7.35 8.14
CA ASN A 122 7.67 7.80 7.97
C ASN A 122 7.69 9.31 7.61
N VAL A 123 6.94 9.72 6.60
CA VAL A 123 6.92 11.14 6.16
C VAL A 123 6.35 12.06 7.23
N PHE A 124 5.43 11.59 8.06
CA PHE A 124 4.94 12.36 9.20
C PHE A 124 6.08 12.74 10.17
N ARG A 125 7.07 11.86 10.37
CA ARG A 125 8.26 12.14 11.19
C ARG A 125 9.15 13.21 10.59
N PHE A 126 9.22 13.32 9.26
CA PHE A 126 9.87 14.43 8.58
C PHE A 126 9.21 15.76 8.94
N VAL A 127 7.88 15.83 8.92
CA VAL A 127 7.13 17.02 9.32
C VAL A 127 7.36 17.35 10.79
N GLN A 128 7.35 16.37 11.69
CA GLN A 128 7.65 16.58 13.12
C GLN A 128 9.07 17.12 13.33
N ALA A 129 10.07 16.57 12.65
CA ALA A 129 11.44 17.05 12.73
C ALA A 129 11.56 18.52 12.23
N GLY A 130 10.84 18.87 11.18
CA GLY A 130 10.73 20.25 10.70
C GLY A 130 10.11 21.20 11.73
N ALA A 131 9.07 20.76 12.44
CA ALA A 131 8.45 21.52 13.52
C ALA A 131 9.43 21.75 14.70
N GLU A 132 10.19 20.72 15.09
CA GLU A 132 11.22 20.82 16.12
C GLU A 132 12.33 21.82 15.71
N VAL A 133 12.83 21.75 14.47
CA VAL A 133 13.81 22.70 13.93
C VAL A 133 13.26 24.12 13.93
N SER A 134 12.02 24.32 13.50
CA SER A 134 11.36 25.62 13.51
C SER A 134 11.25 26.20 14.92
N GLY A 135 10.93 25.38 15.91
CA GLY A 135 10.90 25.75 17.33
C GLY A 135 12.28 26.16 17.86
N LEU A 136 13.34 25.41 17.52
CA LEU A 136 14.73 25.74 17.89
C LEU A 136 15.19 27.07 17.29
N LEU A 137 14.66 27.45 16.13
CA LEU A 137 14.92 28.74 15.48
C LEU A 137 14.06 29.89 16.03
N GLY A 138 13.23 29.63 17.06
CA GLY A 138 12.37 30.64 17.69
C GLY A 138 11.21 31.10 16.81
N ARG A 139 10.81 30.34 15.79
CA ARG A 139 9.68 30.69 14.94
C ARG A 139 8.35 30.37 15.65
N LEU A 140 7.41 31.30 15.57
CA LEU A 140 6.07 31.08 16.12
C LEU A 140 5.34 29.98 15.34
N PRO A 141 4.75 28.99 16.03
CA PRO A 141 4.00 27.93 15.36
C PRO A 141 2.71 28.48 14.71
N SER A 142 2.28 27.80 13.65
CA SER A 142 0.99 28.02 13.03
C SER A 142 -0.13 27.26 13.81
N ARG A 143 -1.29 27.07 13.19
CA ARG A 143 -2.38 26.28 13.79
C ARG A 143 -1.90 24.88 14.20
N VAL A 144 -2.41 24.41 15.34
CA VAL A 144 -2.16 23.05 15.89
C VAL A 144 -0.68 22.75 16.18
N GLY A 145 0.16 23.80 16.25
CA GLY A 145 1.57 23.64 16.66
C GLY A 145 2.56 23.32 15.55
N TYR A 146 2.12 23.25 14.29
CA TYR A 146 3.02 23.02 13.15
C TYR A 146 3.79 24.26 12.75
N GLN A 147 4.92 24.06 12.04
CA GLN A 147 5.73 25.15 11.48
C GLN A 147 4.97 25.93 10.40
N PRO A 148 5.18 27.25 10.27
CA PRO A 148 4.57 28.06 9.21
C PRO A 148 4.96 27.62 7.80
N THR A 149 6.11 26.95 7.68
CA THR A 149 6.70 26.48 6.41
C THR A 149 6.29 25.05 6.04
N LEU A 150 5.34 24.42 6.75
CA LEU A 150 4.91 23.04 6.53
C LEU A 150 4.62 22.73 5.05
N ALA A 151 3.74 23.49 4.42
CA ALA A 151 3.35 23.24 3.03
C ALA A 151 4.54 23.38 2.06
N THR A 152 5.39 24.39 2.28
CA THR A 152 6.58 24.62 1.46
C THR A 152 7.61 23.50 1.61
N GLU A 153 7.81 23.00 2.83
CA GLU A 153 8.77 21.91 3.10
C GLU A 153 8.30 20.59 2.48
N VAL A 154 7.01 20.27 2.62
CA VAL A 154 6.42 19.09 2.00
C VAL A 154 6.47 19.21 0.47
N ALA A 155 6.07 20.35 -0.10
CA ALA A 155 6.15 20.58 -1.54
C ALA A 155 7.58 20.45 -2.07
N ALA A 156 8.59 21.01 -1.37
CA ALA A 156 9.99 20.92 -1.77
C ALA A 156 10.52 19.47 -1.87
N LEU A 157 9.97 18.56 -1.06
CA LEU A 157 10.25 17.13 -1.14
C LEU A 157 9.48 16.49 -2.31
N GLN A 158 8.17 16.75 -2.38
CA GLN A 158 7.24 16.06 -3.29
C GLN A 158 7.45 16.41 -4.77
N GLU A 159 7.79 17.67 -5.09
CA GLU A 159 7.97 18.15 -6.46
C GLU A 159 9.23 17.58 -7.15
N ARG A 160 10.18 17.02 -6.41
CA ARG A 160 11.36 16.36 -6.95
C ARG A 160 11.11 14.91 -7.39
N ILE A 161 9.99 14.33 -6.96
CA ILE A 161 9.60 12.95 -7.30
C ILE A 161 8.88 12.97 -8.64
N VAL A 162 9.65 12.76 -9.71
CA VAL A 162 9.17 12.87 -11.08
C VAL A 162 9.85 11.88 -12.02
N SER A 163 9.26 11.69 -13.19
CA SER A 163 9.85 10.94 -14.33
C SER A 163 10.69 11.85 -15.19
N VAL A 164 11.88 11.43 -15.57
CA VAL A 164 12.80 12.17 -16.46
C VAL A 164 13.43 11.19 -17.46
N GLY A 165 13.47 11.55 -18.74
CA GLY A 165 14.21 10.78 -19.75
C GLY A 165 13.77 9.32 -19.93
N GLY A 166 12.50 9.00 -19.66
CA GLY A 166 11.97 7.64 -19.82
C GLY A 166 12.14 6.73 -18.58
N VAL A 167 12.86 7.20 -17.56
CA VAL A 167 13.00 6.55 -16.25
C VAL A 167 12.29 7.34 -15.16
N SER A 168 11.97 6.72 -14.05
CA SER A 168 11.11 7.31 -13.04
C SER A 168 11.60 7.08 -11.62
N ILE A 169 11.29 8.02 -10.72
CA ILE A 169 11.22 7.77 -9.29
C ILE A 169 9.74 7.57 -8.95
N THR A 170 9.38 6.38 -8.52
CA THR A 170 8.05 6.08 -7.95
C THR A 170 8.19 6.10 -6.44
N ALA A 171 7.39 6.91 -5.74
CA ALA A 171 7.48 7.02 -4.29
C ALA A 171 6.31 6.34 -3.60
N ILE A 172 6.63 5.67 -2.49
CA ILE A 172 5.65 5.13 -1.55
C ILE A 172 6.00 5.66 -0.17
N GLU A 173 5.07 6.38 0.39
CA GLU A 173 5.23 7.17 1.60
C GLU A 173 4.37 6.59 2.71
N ALA A 174 5.00 5.99 3.72
CA ALA A 174 4.28 5.63 4.92
C ALA A 174 3.93 6.90 5.70
N VAL A 175 2.66 7.05 6.02
CA VAL A 175 2.14 8.20 6.75
C VAL A 175 1.47 7.72 8.04
N TYR A 176 1.99 8.17 9.17
CA TYR A 176 1.33 7.99 10.46
C TYR A 176 0.20 9.02 10.59
N VAL A 177 -0.97 8.57 10.99
CA VAL A 177 -2.14 9.42 11.24
C VAL A 177 -2.32 9.54 12.74
N PRO A 178 -2.04 10.71 13.35
CA PRO A 178 -2.23 10.90 14.79
C PRO A 178 -3.68 10.72 15.19
N ALA A 179 -3.93 9.90 16.20
CA ALA A 179 -5.28 9.61 16.72
C ALA A 179 -6.30 9.18 15.65
N ASP A 180 -5.82 8.61 14.52
CA ASP A 180 -6.63 8.27 13.35
C ASP A 180 -7.39 9.49 12.75
N ASP A 181 -6.88 10.72 12.98
CA ASP A 181 -7.45 11.96 12.47
C ASP A 181 -6.87 12.33 11.10
N PHE A 182 -7.59 12.00 10.04
CA PHE A 182 -7.22 12.35 8.66
C PHE A 182 -7.37 13.85 8.34
N THR A 183 -7.91 14.66 9.27
CA THR A 183 -8.01 16.11 9.11
C THR A 183 -6.80 16.88 9.67
N ASP A 184 -5.83 16.15 10.25
CA ASP A 184 -4.57 16.73 10.72
C ASP A 184 -3.85 17.50 9.59
N PRO A 185 -3.35 18.73 9.84
CA PRO A 185 -2.71 19.57 8.81
C PRO A 185 -1.52 18.91 8.11
N ALA A 186 -0.73 18.09 8.79
CA ALA A 186 0.38 17.38 8.16
C ALA A 186 -0.13 16.28 7.23
N VAL A 187 -1.13 15.50 7.69
CA VAL A 187 -1.74 14.42 6.91
C VAL A 187 -2.40 14.99 5.65
N THR A 188 -3.21 16.04 5.77
CA THR A 188 -3.88 16.69 4.64
C THR A 188 -2.90 17.31 3.66
N THR A 189 -1.80 17.92 4.15
CA THR A 189 -0.76 18.49 3.29
C THR A 189 -0.03 17.39 2.50
N ILE A 190 0.30 16.26 3.10
CA ILE A 190 0.92 15.13 2.40
C ILE A 190 -0.07 14.53 1.40
N ALA A 191 -1.31 14.28 1.82
CA ALA A 191 -2.35 13.69 0.99
C ALA A 191 -2.66 14.50 -0.29
N ALA A 192 -2.50 15.84 -0.23
CA ALA A 192 -2.70 16.71 -1.39
C ALA A 192 -1.69 16.50 -2.54
N HIS A 193 -0.56 15.84 -2.27
CA HIS A 193 0.50 15.61 -3.26
C HIS A 193 0.54 14.19 -3.81
N VAL A 194 -0.27 13.25 -3.29
CA VAL A 194 -0.20 11.84 -3.68
C VAL A 194 -1.27 11.49 -4.72
N ASP A 195 -0.91 10.56 -5.60
CA ASP A 195 -1.78 10.05 -6.67
C ASP A 195 -2.64 8.88 -6.20
N SER A 196 -2.14 8.13 -5.21
CA SER A 196 -2.81 6.93 -4.69
C SER A 196 -2.73 6.87 -3.17
N MET A 197 -3.78 6.36 -2.55
CA MET A 197 -3.85 6.11 -1.11
C MET A 197 -4.11 4.62 -0.86
N VAL A 198 -3.19 3.97 -0.17
CA VAL A 198 -3.31 2.58 0.28
C VAL A 198 -3.53 2.59 1.78
N VAL A 199 -4.70 2.18 2.22
CA VAL A 199 -5.08 2.20 3.64
C VAL A 199 -5.04 0.79 4.21
N LEU A 200 -4.20 0.58 5.22
CA LEU A 200 -4.07 -0.69 5.93
C LEU A 200 -5.05 -0.75 7.10
N SER A 201 -5.80 -1.85 7.21
CA SER A 201 -6.85 -2.07 8.20
C SER A 201 -6.41 -3.02 9.30
N ARG A 202 -6.56 -2.59 10.56
CA ARG A 202 -6.32 -3.45 11.73
C ARG A 202 -7.35 -4.58 11.84
N THR A 203 -8.59 -4.31 11.46
CA THR A 203 -9.66 -5.32 11.46
C THR A 203 -9.34 -6.44 10.50
N MET A 204 -8.98 -6.13 9.26
CA MET A 204 -8.58 -7.13 8.28
C MET A 204 -7.33 -7.90 8.70
N ALA A 205 -6.35 -7.24 9.32
CA ALA A 205 -5.16 -7.91 9.86
C ALA A 205 -5.54 -8.89 11.00
N ALA A 206 -6.45 -8.49 11.89
CA ALA A 206 -6.95 -9.36 12.96
C ALA A 206 -7.74 -10.57 12.43
N GLU A 207 -8.41 -10.42 11.30
CA GLU A 207 -9.12 -11.49 10.58
C GLU A 207 -8.19 -12.37 9.73
N GLY A 208 -6.88 -12.06 9.70
CA GLY A 208 -5.91 -12.78 8.88
C GLY A 208 -5.98 -12.49 7.38
N MET A 209 -6.67 -11.44 6.97
CA MET A 209 -6.80 -11.04 5.56
C MET A 209 -5.57 -10.25 5.11
N TYR A 210 -4.58 -10.94 4.53
CA TYR A 210 -3.34 -10.31 4.06
C TYR A 210 -3.20 -10.33 2.53
N PRO A 211 -2.72 -9.20 1.92
CA PRO A 211 -2.38 -7.93 2.58
C PRO A 211 -3.62 -7.26 3.18
N ALA A 212 -3.47 -6.71 4.39
CA ALA A 212 -4.59 -6.13 5.13
C ALA A 212 -4.97 -4.72 4.61
N ILE A 213 -5.19 -4.59 3.32
CA ILE A 213 -5.53 -3.33 2.64
C ILE A 213 -7.05 -3.20 2.59
N ASP A 214 -7.56 -2.10 3.13
CA ASP A 214 -9.00 -1.80 3.08
C ASP A 214 -9.44 -1.46 1.65
N PRO A 215 -10.30 -2.28 1.04
CA PRO A 215 -10.73 -2.10 -0.35
C PRO A 215 -11.66 -0.89 -0.55
N ILE A 216 -12.29 -0.39 0.51
CA ILE A 216 -13.24 0.73 0.44
C ILE A 216 -12.52 2.07 0.57
N THR A 217 -11.62 2.19 1.53
CA THR A 217 -10.92 3.46 1.83
C THR A 217 -9.69 3.70 0.98
N SER A 218 -9.12 2.64 0.38
CA SER A 218 -8.00 2.79 -0.56
C SER A 218 -8.48 3.33 -1.91
N SER A 219 -7.72 4.24 -2.50
CA SER A 219 -8.13 4.96 -3.72
C SER A 219 -6.93 5.35 -4.59
N SER A 220 -7.19 5.63 -5.87
CA SER A 220 -6.20 6.17 -6.80
C SER A 220 -6.89 7.04 -7.84
N ILE A 221 -6.24 8.14 -8.22
CA ILE A 221 -6.67 8.98 -9.34
C ILE A 221 -6.51 8.28 -10.69
N LEU A 222 -5.68 7.21 -10.74
CA LEU A 222 -5.48 6.41 -11.96
C LEU A 222 -6.63 5.45 -12.22
N LEU A 223 -7.53 5.25 -11.28
CA LEU A 223 -8.73 4.42 -11.49
C LEU A 223 -9.75 5.20 -12.34
N ASP A 224 -9.34 5.51 -13.55
CA ASP A 224 -10.06 6.27 -14.57
C ASP A 224 -10.13 5.45 -15.86
N PRO A 225 -11.29 5.42 -16.57
CA PRO A 225 -11.45 4.65 -17.80
C PRO A 225 -10.44 4.97 -18.90
N LEU A 226 -9.91 6.19 -18.94
CA LEU A 226 -8.89 6.62 -19.89
C LEU A 226 -7.47 6.11 -19.56
N VAL A 227 -7.27 5.67 -18.31
CA VAL A 227 -5.95 5.18 -17.83
C VAL A 227 -5.92 3.66 -17.76
N VAL A 228 -6.88 3.06 -17.04
CA VAL A 228 -6.90 1.61 -16.77
C VAL A 228 -7.93 0.85 -17.64
N GLY A 229 -8.76 1.57 -18.38
CA GLY A 229 -9.85 0.98 -19.18
C GLY A 229 -11.18 0.90 -18.44
N ALA A 230 -12.26 0.93 -19.20
CA ALA A 230 -13.63 0.97 -18.64
C ALA A 230 -13.98 -0.30 -17.85
N GLU A 231 -13.52 -1.45 -18.29
CA GLU A 231 -13.75 -2.74 -17.64
C GLU A 231 -13.13 -2.79 -16.24
N HIS A 232 -11.89 -2.37 -16.11
CA HIS A 232 -11.19 -2.34 -14.82
C HIS A 232 -11.95 -1.45 -13.82
N VAL A 233 -12.33 -0.24 -14.24
CA VAL A 233 -13.08 0.70 -13.39
C VAL A 233 -14.43 0.12 -12.98
N GLN A 234 -15.14 -0.54 -13.90
CA GLN A 234 -16.43 -1.15 -13.61
C GLN A 234 -16.29 -2.26 -12.56
N ILE A 235 -15.34 -3.19 -12.75
CA ILE A 235 -15.11 -4.30 -11.80
C ILE A 235 -14.66 -3.77 -10.44
N ALA A 236 -13.74 -2.82 -10.39
CA ALA A 236 -13.30 -2.19 -9.14
C ALA A 236 -14.47 -1.53 -8.39
N THR A 237 -15.36 -0.85 -9.10
CA THR A 237 -16.56 -0.22 -8.55
C THR A 237 -17.54 -1.26 -8.00
N ASP A 238 -17.79 -2.34 -8.74
CA ASP A 238 -18.70 -3.40 -8.33
C ASP A 238 -18.16 -4.17 -7.13
N VAL A 239 -16.86 -4.45 -7.08
CA VAL A 239 -16.18 -5.05 -5.92
C VAL A 239 -16.36 -4.17 -4.68
N ARG A 240 -16.06 -2.86 -4.77
CA ARG A 240 -16.25 -1.93 -3.64
C ARG A 240 -17.70 -1.92 -3.16
N ARG A 241 -18.65 -1.71 -4.07
CA ARG A 241 -20.08 -1.67 -3.74
C ARG A 241 -20.56 -2.95 -3.04
N THR A 242 -20.09 -4.10 -3.50
CA THR A 242 -20.45 -5.42 -2.90
C THR A 242 -19.87 -5.55 -1.49
N ILE A 243 -18.62 -5.15 -1.27
CA ILE A 243 -17.98 -5.20 0.05
C ILE A 243 -18.57 -4.14 0.98
N GLU A 244 -18.91 -2.94 0.49
CA GLU A 244 -19.54 -1.87 1.26
C GLU A 244 -20.92 -2.30 1.75
N HIS A 245 -21.75 -2.86 0.89
CA HIS A 245 -23.06 -3.39 1.27
C HIS A 245 -22.94 -4.50 2.33
N TYR A 246 -21.97 -5.40 2.19
CA TYR A 246 -21.69 -6.39 3.24
C TYR A 246 -21.32 -5.74 4.58
N ARG A 247 -20.50 -4.67 4.55
CA ARG A 247 -20.10 -3.95 5.76
C ARG A 247 -21.31 -3.30 6.45
N GLU A 248 -22.26 -2.75 5.70
CA GLU A 248 -23.51 -2.21 6.25
C GLU A 248 -24.37 -3.28 6.93
N LEU A 249 -24.36 -4.52 6.41
CA LEU A 249 -25.10 -5.65 6.98
C LEU A 249 -24.42 -6.32 8.17
N GLN A 250 -23.14 -6.02 8.46
CA GLN A 250 -22.39 -6.71 9.52
C GLN A 250 -23.03 -6.57 10.91
N ASP A 251 -23.59 -5.41 11.22
CA ASP A 251 -24.28 -5.18 12.51
C ASP A 251 -25.53 -6.04 12.61
N VAL A 252 -26.31 -6.14 11.53
CA VAL A 252 -27.51 -6.99 11.47
C VAL A 252 -27.12 -8.46 11.61
N ILE A 253 -26.08 -8.90 10.88
CA ILE A 253 -25.57 -10.27 10.94
C ILE A 253 -25.08 -10.63 12.35
N SER A 254 -24.38 -9.69 13.02
CA SER A 254 -23.84 -9.93 14.36
C SER A 254 -24.92 -10.02 15.45
N LEU A 255 -26.03 -9.31 15.28
CA LEU A 255 -27.11 -9.26 16.24
C LEU A 255 -28.16 -10.37 16.01
N LEU A 256 -28.53 -10.63 14.76
CA LEU A 256 -29.66 -11.47 14.40
C LEU A 256 -29.26 -12.77 13.66
N GLY A 257 -28.04 -12.83 13.16
CA GLY A 257 -27.56 -13.95 12.34
C GLY A 257 -27.82 -13.74 10.85
N ILE A 258 -27.09 -14.46 10.01
CA ILE A 258 -27.18 -14.37 8.54
C ILE A 258 -28.53 -14.91 8.00
N GLU A 259 -29.19 -15.78 8.76
CA GLU A 259 -30.47 -16.42 8.36
C GLU A 259 -31.64 -15.42 8.30
N GLU A 260 -31.55 -14.30 9.03
CA GLU A 260 -32.56 -13.25 9.02
C GLU A 260 -32.46 -12.32 7.81
N LEU A 261 -31.38 -12.42 7.04
CA LEU A 261 -31.23 -11.64 5.80
C LEU A 261 -32.12 -12.18 4.69
N GLY A 262 -32.58 -11.28 3.81
CA GLY A 262 -33.23 -11.64 2.56
C GLY A 262 -32.33 -12.50 1.64
N ALA A 263 -32.91 -13.23 0.71
CA ALA A 263 -32.15 -14.10 -0.19
C ALA A 263 -31.09 -13.32 -1.02
N ASP A 264 -31.41 -12.09 -1.43
CA ASP A 264 -30.51 -11.25 -2.20
C ASP A 264 -29.35 -10.76 -1.35
N ASP A 265 -29.60 -10.31 -0.12
CA ASP A 265 -28.55 -9.88 0.80
C ASP A 265 -27.63 -11.04 1.20
N ARG A 266 -28.18 -12.23 1.45
CA ARG A 266 -27.36 -13.43 1.71
C ARG A 266 -26.41 -13.74 0.55
N ARG A 267 -26.90 -13.61 -0.70
CA ARG A 267 -26.07 -13.80 -1.90
C ARG A 267 -24.96 -12.74 -1.99
N ILE A 268 -25.29 -11.47 -1.76
CA ILE A 268 -24.31 -10.37 -1.76
C ILE A 268 -23.26 -10.60 -0.67
N VAL A 269 -23.64 -10.94 0.54
CA VAL A 269 -22.74 -11.26 1.66
C VAL A 269 -21.80 -12.41 1.30
N GLY A 270 -22.35 -13.49 0.71
CA GLY A 270 -21.54 -14.62 0.27
C GLY A 270 -20.49 -14.24 -0.78
N ARG A 271 -20.86 -13.42 -1.76
CA ARG A 271 -19.93 -12.90 -2.78
C ARG A 271 -18.92 -11.93 -2.21
N ALA A 272 -19.32 -11.03 -1.33
CA ALA A 272 -18.42 -10.10 -0.65
C ALA A 272 -17.31 -10.82 0.14
N ARG A 273 -17.66 -11.85 0.92
CA ARG A 273 -16.71 -12.67 1.66
C ARG A 273 -15.73 -13.39 0.74
N ARG A 274 -16.22 -13.91 -0.40
CA ARG A 274 -15.37 -14.54 -1.42
C ARG A 274 -14.43 -13.53 -2.09
N LEU A 275 -14.91 -12.33 -2.40
CA LEU A 275 -14.09 -11.25 -2.93
C LEU A 275 -12.97 -10.85 -1.96
N GLN A 276 -13.31 -10.65 -0.67
CA GLN A 276 -12.30 -10.33 0.34
C GLN A 276 -11.23 -11.41 0.45
N ARG A 277 -11.61 -12.70 0.44
CA ARG A 277 -10.67 -13.83 0.46
C ARG A 277 -9.85 -13.92 -0.82
N PHE A 278 -10.47 -13.76 -1.97
CA PHE A 278 -9.78 -13.78 -3.26
C PHE A 278 -8.74 -12.66 -3.38
N LEU A 279 -8.99 -11.50 -2.79
CA LEU A 279 -8.04 -10.38 -2.76
C LEU A 279 -6.86 -10.59 -1.80
N THR A 280 -6.90 -11.62 -0.94
CA THR A 280 -5.71 -12.05 -0.18
C THR A 280 -4.74 -12.79 -1.09
N GLN A 281 -3.43 -12.70 -0.78
CA GLN A 281 -2.42 -13.41 -1.57
C GLN A 281 -1.14 -13.62 -0.77
N PRO A 282 -0.41 -14.74 -0.96
CA PRO A 282 0.89 -14.97 -0.35
C PRO A 282 1.94 -14.13 -1.05
N PHE A 283 2.86 -13.55 -0.27
CA PHE A 283 3.95 -12.74 -0.77
C PHE A 283 5.25 -13.52 -0.91
N ALA A 284 6.07 -13.17 -1.91
CA ALA A 284 7.37 -13.80 -2.14
C ALA A 284 8.31 -13.62 -0.94
N VAL A 285 8.29 -12.43 -0.33
CA VAL A 285 9.12 -12.09 0.83
C VAL A 285 8.75 -12.88 2.10
N THR A 286 7.57 -13.49 2.17
CA THR A 286 7.13 -14.29 3.32
C THR A 286 7.31 -15.80 3.12
N GLU A 287 7.70 -16.24 1.94
CA GLU A 287 7.83 -17.68 1.60
C GLU A 287 8.74 -18.43 2.56
N ALA A 288 9.88 -17.84 2.93
CA ALA A 288 10.84 -18.43 3.86
C ALA A 288 10.25 -18.69 5.26
N PHE A 289 9.23 -17.93 5.67
CA PHE A 289 8.62 -18.06 7.00
C PHE A 289 7.34 -18.89 7.00
N THR A 290 6.56 -18.79 5.91
CA THR A 290 5.25 -19.44 5.81
C THR A 290 5.30 -20.80 5.13
N GLY A 291 6.36 -21.07 4.36
CA GLY A 291 6.46 -22.24 3.49
C GLY A 291 5.46 -22.23 2.30
N VAL A 292 4.74 -21.13 2.10
CA VAL A 292 3.80 -20.95 0.99
C VAL A 292 4.48 -20.14 -0.10
N PRO A 293 4.60 -20.66 -1.33
CA PRO A 293 5.18 -19.92 -2.44
C PRO A 293 4.44 -18.60 -2.71
N GLY A 294 5.22 -17.52 -2.84
CA GLY A 294 4.67 -16.22 -3.18
C GLY A 294 3.98 -16.21 -4.55
N ARG A 295 3.00 -15.35 -4.71
CA ARG A 295 2.25 -15.17 -5.95
C ARG A 295 2.33 -13.72 -6.40
N SER A 296 2.70 -13.48 -7.64
CA SER A 296 2.59 -12.19 -8.31
C SER A 296 1.56 -12.34 -9.42
N VAL A 297 0.46 -11.58 -9.33
CA VAL A 297 -0.73 -11.77 -10.18
C VAL A 297 -0.86 -10.61 -11.17
N ALA A 298 -1.18 -10.92 -12.43
CA ALA A 298 -1.49 -9.90 -13.41
C ALA A 298 -2.85 -9.25 -13.10
N VAL A 299 -2.99 -7.97 -13.45
CA VAL A 299 -4.23 -7.25 -13.20
C VAL A 299 -5.41 -7.86 -13.98
N ASP A 300 -5.17 -8.35 -15.19
CA ASP A 300 -6.21 -8.99 -16.02
C ASP A 300 -6.74 -10.26 -15.37
N ASP A 301 -5.87 -11.08 -14.75
CA ASP A 301 -6.28 -12.28 -14.00
C ASP A 301 -7.08 -11.90 -12.74
N THR A 302 -6.72 -10.80 -12.10
CA THR A 302 -7.45 -10.26 -10.95
C THR A 302 -8.84 -9.79 -11.35
N ILE A 303 -8.96 -9.05 -12.45
CA ILE A 303 -10.23 -8.56 -13.01
C ILE A 303 -11.12 -9.74 -13.39
N ALA A 304 -10.57 -10.73 -14.11
CA ALA A 304 -11.32 -11.93 -14.52
C ALA A 304 -11.83 -12.71 -13.31
N GLY A 305 -11.00 -12.90 -12.28
CA GLY A 305 -11.39 -13.58 -11.05
C GLY A 305 -12.48 -12.84 -10.26
N CYS A 306 -12.35 -11.52 -10.11
CA CYS A 306 -13.37 -10.71 -9.45
C CYS A 306 -14.70 -10.73 -10.23
N ARG A 307 -14.65 -10.67 -11.56
CA ARG A 307 -15.85 -10.78 -12.41
C ARG A 307 -16.56 -12.11 -12.19
N ALA A 308 -15.86 -13.23 -12.28
CA ALA A 308 -16.43 -14.55 -12.07
C ALA A 308 -17.12 -14.69 -10.70
N ILE A 309 -16.55 -14.10 -9.64
CA ILE A 309 -17.17 -14.07 -8.31
C ILE A 309 -18.43 -13.18 -8.31
N LEU A 310 -18.36 -11.99 -8.91
CA LEU A 310 -19.51 -11.07 -9.01
C LEU A 310 -20.67 -11.67 -9.83
N ASP A 311 -20.36 -12.39 -10.90
CA ASP A 311 -21.34 -13.07 -11.76
C ASP A 311 -21.93 -14.34 -11.11
N GLY A 312 -21.31 -14.82 -10.02
CA GLY A 312 -21.82 -15.93 -9.22
C GLY A 312 -21.31 -17.31 -9.60
N GLU A 313 -20.28 -17.40 -10.45
CA GLU A 313 -19.66 -18.69 -10.80
C GLU A 313 -19.10 -19.43 -9.58
N CYS A 314 -18.74 -18.68 -8.55
CA CYS A 314 -18.15 -19.20 -7.32
C CYS A 314 -19.16 -19.34 -6.16
N ASP A 315 -20.47 -19.09 -6.37
CA ASP A 315 -21.46 -19.06 -5.29
C ASP A 315 -21.55 -20.40 -4.53
N ALA A 316 -21.29 -21.52 -5.22
CA ALA A 316 -21.27 -22.86 -4.62
C ALA A 316 -19.94 -23.27 -3.99
N TRP A 317 -18.86 -22.50 -4.19
CA TRP A 317 -17.54 -22.85 -3.68
C TRP A 317 -17.39 -22.47 -2.21
N ARG A 318 -16.49 -23.18 -1.52
CA ARG A 318 -16.14 -22.83 -0.16
C ARG A 318 -15.34 -21.53 -0.15
N GLU A 319 -15.65 -20.64 0.78
CA GLU A 319 -14.90 -19.39 0.93
C GLU A 319 -13.40 -19.63 1.13
N GLN A 320 -13.02 -20.70 1.82
CA GLN A 320 -11.63 -21.02 2.11
C GLN A 320 -10.83 -21.38 0.86
N SER A 321 -11.47 -21.88 -0.19
CA SER A 321 -10.79 -22.23 -1.44
C SER A 321 -10.25 -20.99 -2.18
N LEU A 322 -10.82 -19.82 -1.88
CA LEU A 322 -10.41 -18.52 -2.44
C LEU A 322 -9.37 -17.78 -1.59
N TYR A 323 -8.95 -18.36 -0.45
CA TYR A 323 -8.06 -17.69 0.49
C TYR A 323 -6.59 -17.94 0.19
N MET A 324 -5.76 -16.87 0.22
CA MET A 324 -4.30 -16.92 0.04
C MET A 324 -3.89 -17.71 -1.22
N LEU A 325 -4.25 -17.20 -2.38
CA LEU A 325 -3.92 -17.78 -3.68
C LEU A 325 -3.55 -16.69 -4.70
N GLY A 326 -3.09 -17.09 -5.87
CA GLY A 326 -2.85 -16.19 -7.00
C GLY A 326 -4.11 -15.99 -7.84
N THR A 327 -4.34 -16.89 -8.79
CA THR A 327 -5.45 -16.78 -9.75
C THR A 327 -6.65 -17.61 -9.34
N LEU A 328 -7.80 -17.38 -10.00
CA LEU A 328 -9.02 -18.14 -9.76
C LEU A 328 -8.88 -19.62 -10.15
N ASP A 329 -7.95 -19.95 -11.06
CA ASP A 329 -7.72 -21.34 -11.46
C ASP A 329 -7.17 -22.18 -10.30
N GLU A 330 -6.31 -21.61 -9.44
CA GLU A 330 -5.86 -22.28 -8.22
C GLU A 330 -7.06 -22.61 -7.28
N ALA A 331 -8.06 -21.73 -7.21
CA ALA A 331 -9.26 -22.01 -6.43
C ALA A 331 -10.09 -23.15 -7.04
N ARG A 332 -10.20 -23.20 -8.38
CA ARG A 332 -10.88 -24.29 -9.11
C ARG A 332 -10.22 -25.64 -8.85
N GLU A 333 -8.90 -25.69 -8.80
CA GLU A 333 -8.13 -26.90 -8.46
C GLU A 333 -8.43 -27.35 -7.03
N ARG A 334 -8.38 -26.42 -6.05
CA ARG A 334 -8.72 -26.71 -4.64
C ARG A 334 -10.15 -27.25 -4.45
N GLU A 335 -11.10 -26.75 -5.21
CA GLU A 335 -12.49 -27.25 -5.18
C GLU A 335 -12.60 -28.68 -5.76
N ARG A 336 -11.87 -28.99 -6.84
CA ARG A 336 -11.84 -30.34 -7.44
C ARG A 336 -11.18 -31.38 -6.54
N GLU A 337 -10.12 -31.00 -5.81
CA GLU A 337 -9.41 -31.91 -4.89
C GLU A 337 -10.25 -32.26 -3.65
N THR A 338 -11.27 -31.46 -3.34
CA THR A 338 -12.05 -31.61 -2.10
C THR A 338 -13.48 -32.11 -2.38
N SER A 339 -13.90 -32.15 -3.65
CA SER A 339 -15.17 -32.73 -4.09
C SER A 339 -15.02 -34.22 -4.31
#